data_cc3aa9aa10d02ca28e55a8b585e84424
#
_entry.id   cc3aa9aa10d02ca28e55a8b585e84424
#
_cell.length_a   1.000
_cell.length_b   1.000
_cell.length_c   1.000
_cell.angle_alpha   90.00
_cell.angle_beta   90.00
_cell.angle_gamma   90.00
#
_symmetry.space_group_name_H-M   'P 1'
#
loop_
_entity.id
_entity.type
_entity.pdbx_description
1 polymer ?
#
loop_
_entity_poly.entity_id
_entity_poly.type
_entity_poly.pdbx_seq_one_letter_code
_entity_poly.pdbx_strand_id
1 'polypeptide(L)'
;MKNKYSIFSLIKNAFSHHENWQKAWKDPQPKKEYDAVIVGGGGHGLATAYYLAKKHNLKNIAVVEKGWIGGGNTGRNTTIIRSNYLWDASAGLYDHALKLWEGLSQEINYNVMFSQRGVMNLAHNLQDVRDLKRRTHANRLNGIDAVY
;
A
#
# COMPACT_ATOMS: atom_id res chain seq x y z
N MET A 1 -8.34 -2.38 -19.78
CA MET A 1 -7.11 -3.20 -19.64
C MET A 1 -7.45 -4.66 -19.93
N LYS A 2 -6.65 -5.37 -20.74
CA LYS A 2 -6.84 -6.81 -20.91
C LYS A 2 -6.59 -7.49 -19.57
N ASN A 3 -7.53 -8.32 -19.14
CA ASN A 3 -7.42 -9.10 -17.91
C ASN A 3 -6.15 -9.95 -17.96
N LYS A 4 -5.14 -9.66 -17.14
CA LYS A 4 -3.88 -10.41 -17.12
C LYS A 4 -4.02 -11.75 -16.38
N TYR A 5 -5.09 -11.92 -15.64
CA TYR A 5 -5.41 -13.17 -14.95
C TYR A 5 -6.32 -14.02 -15.82
N SER A 6 -5.76 -15.04 -16.42
CA SER A 6 -6.50 -16.08 -17.12
C SER A 6 -6.02 -17.45 -16.67
N ILE A 7 -6.86 -18.45 -16.79
CA ILE A 7 -6.48 -19.84 -16.47
C ILE A 7 -5.28 -20.29 -17.33
N PHE A 8 -5.21 -19.85 -18.57
CA PHE A 8 -4.08 -20.14 -19.46
C PHE A 8 -2.79 -19.48 -18.98
N SER A 9 -2.86 -18.28 -18.43
CA SER A 9 -1.72 -17.62 -17.82
C SER A 9 -1.22 -18.36 -16.58
N LEU A 10 -2.12 -18.85 -15.74
CA LEU A 10 -1.77 -19.67 -14.58
C LEU A 10 -1.09 -20.97 -14.99
N ILE A 11 -1.65 -21.69 -15.97
CA ILE A 11 -1.07 -22.93 -16.49
C ILE A 11 0.33 -22.67 -17.07
N LYS A 12 0.48 -21.67 -17.94
CA LYS A 12 1.76 -21.30 -18.52
C LYS A 12 2.81 -20.99 -17.45
N ASN A 13 2.45 -20.21 -16.45
CA ASN A 13 3.35 -19.83 -15.38
C ASN A 13 3.70 -21.00 -14.45
N ALA A 14 2.76 -21.93 -14.22
CA ALA A 14 3.03 -23.15 -13.47
C ALA A 14 4.07 -24.03 -14.19
N PHE A 15 3.95 -24.21 -15.51
CA PHE A 15 4.91 -24.98 -16.31
C PHE A 15 6.30 -24.33 -16.40
N SER A 16 6.38 -22.99 -16.30
CA SER A 16 7.64 -22.26 -16.23
C SER A 16 8.18 -22.09 -14.81
N HIS A 17 7.63 -22.80 -13.82
CA HIS A 17 7.96 -22.64 -12.39
C HIS A 17 7.91 -21.18 -11.90
N HIS A 18 7.05 -20.36 -12.49
CA HIS A 18 6.95 -18.91 -12.25
C HIS A 18 8.24 -18.13 -12.52
N GLU A 19 9.09 -18.65 -13.38
CA GLU A 19 10.33 -17.98 -13.83
C GLU A 19 10.11 -17.23 -15.15
N ASN A 20 11.13 -16.44 -15.54
CA ASN A 20 11.18 -15.72 -16.82
C ASN A 20 10.04 -14.70 -17.04
N TRP A 21 9.59 -14.09 -15.96
CA TRP A 21 8.61 -13.01 -16.05
C TRP A 21 9.26 -11.76 -16.64
N GLN A 22 8.54 -11.10 -17.55
CA GLN A 22 8.96 -9.80 -18.03
C GLN A 22 8.89 -8.78 -16.88
N LYS A 23 9.88 -7.89 -16.80
CA LYS A 23 9.83 -6.77 -15.86
C LYS A 23 8.55 -5.97 -16.07
N ALA A 24 7.81 -5.70 -14.99
CA ALA A 24 6.59 -4.91 -15.04
C ALA A 24 6.87 -3.43 -15.31
N TRP A 25 8.04 -2.97 -14.96
CA TRP A 25 8.51 -1.59 -15.19
C TRP A 25 9.45 -1.53 -16.40
N LYS A 26 9.49 -0.36 -17.00
CA LYS A 26 10.39 -0.04 -18.10
C LYS A 26 11.46 0.93 -17.62
N ASP A 27 12.63 0.86 -18.21
CA ASP A 27 13.73 1.81 -17.99
C ASP A 27 14.00 2.55 -19.32
N PRO A 28 13.09 3.45 -19.73
CA PRO A 28 13.19 4.16 -20.98
C PRO A 28 14.22 5.28 -20.90
N GLN A 29 14.71 5.70 -22.06
CA GLN A 29 15.49 6.93 -22.13
C GLN A 29 14.66 8.12 -21.67
N PRO A 30 15.23 9.03 -20.84
CA PRO A 30 14.51 10.19 -20.37
C PRO A 30 14.02 11.07 -21.52
N LYS A 31 12.81 11.61 -21.38
CA LYS A 31 12.30 12.64 -22.27
C LYS A 31 12.91 14.00 -21.91
N LYS A 32 12.77 14.96 -22.81
CA LYS A 32 13.21 16.35 -22.56
C LYS A 32 12.38 17.06 -21.49
N GLU A 33 11.09 16.72 -21.41
CA GLU A 33 10.12 17.39 -20.54
C GLU A 33 9.14 16.39 -19.94
N TYR A 34 8.71 16.66 -18.71
CA TYR A 34 7.69 15.92 -17.98
C TYR A 34 6.75 16.89 -17.25
N ASP A 35 5.48 16.53 -17.15
CA ASP A 35 4.50 17.28 -16.35
C ASP A 35 4.81 17.19 -14.85
N ALA A 36 5.35 16.07 -14.42
CA ALA A 36 5.78 15.86 -13.04
C ALA A 36 6.96 14.88 -12.97
N VAL A 37 7.90 15.16 -12.08
CA VAL A 37 9.01 14.26 -11.73
C VAL A 37 8.90 13.90 -10.26
N ILE A 38 8.82 12.60 -9.98
CA ILE A 38 8.71 12.05 -8.63
C ILE A 38 10.03 11.38 -8.29
N VAL A 39 10.67 11.81 -7.22
CA VAL A 39 11.91 11.23 -6.74
C VAL A 39 11.62 10.16 -5.70
N GLY A 40 11.96 8.92 -6.02
CA GLY A 40 11.77 7.74 -5.19
C GLY A 40 10.67 6.80 -5.70
N GLY A 41 11.04 5.56 -6.01
CA GLY A 41 10.17 4.48 -6.48
C GLY A 41 9.60 3.62 -5.34
N GLY A 42 9.42 4.17 -4.15
CA GLY A 42 8.75 3.50 -3.03
C GLY A 42 7.21 3.60 -3.12
N GLY A 43 6.50 3.06 -2.13
CA GLY A 43 5.04 3.04 -2.09
C GLY A 43 4.41 4.43 -2.26
N HIS A 44 4.95 5.44 -1.59
CA HIS A 44 4.45 6.81 -1.71
C HIS A 44 4.66 7.39 -3.11
N GLY A 45 5.86 7.23 -3.69
CA GLY A 45 6.15 7.75 -5.03
C GLY A 45 5.31 7.09 -6.10
N LEU A 46 5.18 5.77 -6.06
CA LEU A 46 4.36 5.02 -7.01
C LEU A 46 2.86 5.34 -6.86
N ALA A 47 2.36 5.44 -5.63
CA ALA A 47 0.98 5.85 -5.38
C ALA A 47 0.72 7.28 -5.87
N THR A 48 1.67 8.21 -5.65
CA THR A 48 1.57 9.58 -6.15
C THR A 48 1.47 9.59 -7.67
N ALA A 49 2.36 8.89 -8.38
CA ALA A 49 2.31 8.79 -9.84
C ALA A 49 0.96 8.21 -10.32
N TYR A 50 0.51 7.14 -9.67
CA TYR A 50 -0.74 6.48 -10.01
C TYR A 50 -1.95 7.41 -9.86
N TYR A 51 -2.07 8.09 -8.72
CA TYR A 51 -3.21 8.97 -8.46
C TYR A 51 -3.16 10.29 -9.24
N LEU A 52 -1.98 10.82 -9.54
CA LEU A 52 -1.85 11.94 -10.47
C LEU A 52 -2.37 11.57 -11.87
N ALA A 53 -2.01 10.39 -12.35
CA ALA A 53 -2.51 9.92 -13.63
C ALA A 53 -4.02 9.63 -13.60
N LYS A 54 -4.50 8.97 -12.54
CA LYS A 54 -5.90 8.53 -12.42
C LYS A 54 -6.87 9.68 -12.17
N LYS A 55 -6.55 10.56 -11.22
CA LYS A 55 -7.46 11.61 -10.75
C LYS A 55 -7.27 12.94 -11.48
N HIS A 56 -6.07 13.23 -11.96
CA HIS A 56 -5.71 14.51 -12.56
C HIS A 56 -5.35 14.40 -14.05
N ASN A 57 -5.44 13.19 -14.62
CA ASN A 57 -5.12 12.92 -16.02
C ASN A 57 -3.70 13.33 -16.44
N LEU A 58 -2.77 13.46 -15.49
CA LEU A 58 -1.36 13.71 -15.76
C LEU A 58 -0.70 12.39 -16.19
N LYS A 59 -0.32 12.29 -17.46
CA LYS A 59 0.20 11.04 -18.05
C LYS A 59 1.68 11.08 -18.39
N ASN A 60 2.26 12.27 -18.44
CA ASN A 60 3.67 12.45 -18.74
C ASN A 60 4.47 12.62 -17.42
N ILE A 61 4.51 11.55 -16.62
CA ILE A 61 5.14 11.53 -15.32
C ILE A 61 6.40 10.66 -15.37
N ALA A 62 7.48 11.14 -14.77
CA ALA A 62 8.67 10.34 -14.49
C ALA A 62 8.74 9.98 -13.02
N VAL A 63 9.10 8.73 -12.73
CA VAL A 63 9.51 8.29 -11.40
C VAL A 63 10.98 7.95 -11.46
N VAL A 64 11.80 8.64 -10.67
CA VAL A 64 13.26 8.45 -10.62
C VAL A 64 13.62 7.70 -9.36
N GLU A 65 14.23 6.53 -9.50
CA GLU A 65 14.65 5.67 -8.38
C GLU A 65 16.15 5.37 -8.51
N LYS A 66 16.90 5.59 -7.42
CA LYS A 66 18.35 5.36 -7.41
C LYS A 66 18.78 3.89 -7.36
N GLY A 67 17.90 3.02 -6.93
CA GLY A 67 18.17 1.58 -6.76
C GLY A 67 17.17 0.73 -7.54
N TRP A 68 16.25 0.11 -6.84
CA TRP A 68 15.17 -0.66 -7.44
C TRP A 68 13.82 -0.29 -6.84
N ILE A 69 12.76 -0.50 -7.58
CA ILE A 69 11.39 -0.19 -7.13
C ILE A 69 11.08 -0.92 -5.81
N GLY A 70 10.67 -0.14 -4.81
CA GLY A 70 10.38 -0.65 -3.48
C GLY A 70 11.60 -0.98 -2.63
N GLY A 71 12.83 -0.79 -3.10
CA GLY A 71 14.07 -1.17 -2.42
C GLY A 71 14.39 -0.46 -1.11
N GLY A 72 13.70 0.63 -0.81
CA GLY A 72 13.80 1.36 0.46
C GLY A 72 12.91 0.75 1.56
N ASN A 73 12.30 1.62 2.37
CA ASN A 73 11.42 1.21 3.48
C ASN A 73 10.23 0.37 3.02
N THR A 74 9.73 0.57 1.81
CA THR A 74 8.58 -0.18 1.28
C THR A 74 8.83 -1.69 1.24
N GLY A 75 10.00 -2.12 0.82
CA GLY A 75 10.36 -3.54 0.78
C GLY A 75 10.93 -4.10 2.09
N ARG A 76 11.05 -3.27 3.13
CA ARG A 76 11.66 -3.64 4.43
C ARG A 76 10.72 -3.44 5.62
N ASN A 77 9.45 -3.16 5.38
CA ASN A 77 8.47 -2.95 6.43
C ASN A 77 7.85 -4.27 6.90
N THR A 78 7.09 -4.20 7.99
CA THR A 78 6.40 -5.35 8.58
C THR A 78 5.13 -5.76 7.84
N THR A 79 4.76 -5.03 6.77
CA THR A 79 3.53 -5.25 5.99
C THR A 79 2.22 -5.18 6.81
N ILE A 80 2.24 -4.49 7.94
CA ILE A 80 1.07 -4.27 8.77
C ILE A 80 0.42 -2.93 8.40
N ILE A 81 -0.79 -2.99 7.89
CA ILE A 81 -1.61 -1.83 7.54
C ILE A 81 -2.67 -1.68 8.62
N ARG A 82 -2.72 -0.52 9.26
CA ARG A 82 -3.63 -0.27 10.38
C ARG A 82 -4.04 1.20 10.47
N SER A 83 -5.18 1.47 11.09
CA SER A 83 -5.69 2.82 11.37
C SER A 83 -5.73 3.19 12.85
N ASN A 84 -5.38 2.26 13.77
CA ASN A 84 -5.47 2.43 15.21
C ASN A 84 -4.39 3.34 15.82
N TYR A 85 -4.20 4.52 15.23
CA TYR A 85 -3.30 5.56 15.74
C TYR A 85 -4.04 6.46 16.71
N LEU A 86 -3.34 6.92 17.76
CA LEU A 86 -3.94 7.66 18.87
C LEU A 86 -4.05 9.18 18.63
N TRP A 87 -3.39 9.68 17.60
CA TRP A 87 -3.32 11.11 17.32
C TRP A 87 -4.42 11.50 16.35
N ASP A 88 -5.33 12.35 16.79
CA ASP A 88 -6.50 12.77 16.02
C ASP A 88 -6.12 13.31 14.64
N ALA A 89 -5.08 14.14 14.56
CA ALA A 89 -4.60 14.71 13.31
C ALA A 89 -4.16 13.67 12.28
N SER A 90 -3.71 12.50 12.73
CA SER A 90 -3.28 11.41 11.84
C SER A 90 -4.33 10.32 11.64
N ALA A 91 -5.29 10.21 12.56
CA ALA A 91 -6.32 9.15 12.52
C ALA A 91 -7.09 9.15 11.20
N GLY A 92 -7.56 10.32 10.75
CA GLY A 92 -8.29 10.46 9.48
C GLY A 92 -7.44 10.08 8.24
N LEU A 93 -6.14 10.39 8.24
CA LEU A 93 -5.23 10.01 7.16
C LEU A 93 -5.07 8.49 7.08
N TYR A 94 -4.86 7.84 8.22
CA TYR A 94 -4.69 6.38 8.27
C TYR A 94 -5.98 5.62 7.98
N ASP A 95 -7.14 6.12 8.41
CA ASP A 95 -8.43 5.56 8.05
C ASP A 95 -8.67 5.66 6.53
N HIS A 96 -8.38 6.82 5.94
CA HIS A 96 -8.46 6.98 4.49
C HIS A 96 -7.49 6.03 3.75
N ALA A 97 -6.26 5.89 4.23
CA ALA A 97 -5.30 4.96 3.65
C ALA A 97 -5.77 3.50 3.74
N LEU A 98 -6.36 3.10 4.87
CA LEU A 98 -6.93 1.77 5.04
C LEU A 98 -8.02 1.49 4.00
N LYS A 99 -8.95 2.43 3.80
CA LYS A 99 -10.01 2.32 2.77
C LYS A 99 -9.46 2.19 1.35
N LEU A 100 -8.35 2.87 1.05
CA LEU A 100 -7.69 2.68 -0.24
C LEU A 100 -7.14 1.26 -0.40
N TRP A 101 -6.58 0.68 0.66
CA TRP A 101 -6.10 -0.70 0.64
C TRP A 101 -7.22 -1.72 0.47
N GLU A 102 -8.39 -1.51 1.08
CA GLU A 102 -9.56 -2.38 0.95
C GLU A 102 -10.00 -2.54 -0.51
N GLY A 103 -9.99 -1.45 -1.28
CA GLY A 103 -10.38 -1.45 -2.69
C GLY A 103 -9.25 -1.77 -3.67
N LEU A 104 -7.99 -1.76 -3.23
CA LEU A 104 -6.84 -1.71 -4.14
C LEU A 104 -6.75 -2.92 -5.07
N SER A 105 -6.99 -4.13 -4.57
CA SER A 105 -6.93 -5.35 -5.40
C SER A 105 -7.88 -5.31 -6.58
N GLN A 106 -9.08 -4.81 -6.38
CA GLN A 106 -10.08 -4.65 -7.43
C GLN A 106 -9.72 -3.50 -8.37
N GLU A 107 -9.24 -2.40 -7.81
CA GLU A 107 -8.88 -1.20 -8.55
C GLU A 107 -7.76 -1.46 -9.57
N ILE A 108 -6.70 -2.16 -9.16
CA ILE A 108 -5.56 -2.44 -10.03
C ILE A 108 -5.64 -3.82 -10.72
N ASN A 109 -6.71 -4.59 -10.45
CA ASN A 109 -6.88 -5.96 -10.91
C ASN A 109 -5.65 -6.85 -10.60
N TYR A 110 -5.19 -6.77 -9.37
CA TYR A 110 -4.04 -7.52 -8.87
C TYR A 110 -4.25 -7.88 -7.40
N ASN A 111 -4.05 -9.13 -7.03
CA ASN A 111 -4.16 -9.53 -5.63
C ASN A 111 -2.98 -8.98 -4.82
N VAL A 112 -3.22 -7.94 -4.04
CA VAL A 112 -2.22 -7.34 -3.14
C VAL A 112 -2.05 -8.13 -1.83
N MET A 113 -2.75 -9.26 -1.69
CA MET A 113 -2.74 -10.14 -0.51
C MET A 113 -3.11 -9.40 0.79
N PHE A 114 -3.96 -8.36 0.68
CA PHE A 114 -4.45 -7.64 1.83
C PHE A 114 -5.55 -8.44 2.53
N SER A 115 -5.36 -8.76 3.81
CA SER A 115 -6.29 -9.55 4.61
C SER A 115 -6.52 -8.87 5.96
N GLN A 116 -7.74 -8.37 6.16
CA GLN A 116 -8.14 -7.73 7.41
C GLN A 116 -8.40 -8.78 8.50
N ARG A 117 -7.55 -8.80 9.52
CA ARG A 117 -7.65 -9.73 10.66
C ARG A 117 -7.77 -9.00 12.00
N GLY A 118 -7.66 -7.69 11.98
CA GLY A 118 -7.60 -6.87 13.18
C GLY A 118 -6.19 -6.89 13.82
N VAL A 119 -6.07 -6.18 14.92
CA VAL A 119 -4.86 -6.10 15.74
C VAL A 119 -5.23 -6.43 17.18
N MET A 120 -4.58 -7.42 17.75
CA MET A 120 -4.74 -7.78 19.16
C MET A 120 -3.50 -7.34 19.93
N ASN A 121 -3.72 -6.61 21.03
CA ASN A 121 -2.67 -6.25 21.96
C ASN A 121 -2.91 -6.96 23.31
N LEU A 122 -1.89 -7.59 23.85
CA LEU A 122 -1.97 -8.32 25.11
C LEU A 122 -1.38 -7.48 26.23
N ALA A 123 -2.07 -7.45 27.39
CA ALA A 123 -1.56 -6.87 28.61
C ALA A 123 -0.87 -7.96 29.46
N HIS A 124 0.32 -7.68 29.95
CA HIS A 124 1.09 -8.59 30.80
C HIS A 124 1.15 -8.14 32.28
N ASN A 125 0.71 -6.91 32.54
CA ASN A 125 0.69 -6.33 33.89
C ASN A 125 -0.41 -5.27 33.99
N LEU A 126 -0.64 -4.76 35.22
CA LEU A 126 -1.69 -3.78 35.47
C LEU A 126 -1.49 -2.46 34.72
N GLN A 127 -0.26 -2.05 34.49
CA GLN A 127 0.03 -0.83 33.74
C GLN A 127 -0.36 -0.98 32.27
N ASP A 128 -0.07 -2.13 31.66
CA ASP A 128 -0.49 -2.45 30.30
C ASP A 128 -2.02 -2.44 30.17
N VAL A 129 -2.73 -3.03 31.15
CA VAL A 129 -4.20 -3.00 31.22
C VAL A 129 -4.73 -1.56 31.18
N ARG A 130 -4.17 -0.67 31.99
CA ARG A 130 -4.56 0.75 32.03
C ARG A 130 -4.29 1.45 30.71
N ASP A 131 -3.12 1.21 30.11
CA ASP A 131 -2.76 1.82 28.83
C ASP A 131 -3.67 1.31 27.71
N LEU A 132 -3.92 0.00 27.64
CA LEU A 132 -4.79 -0.57 26.60
C LEU A 132 -6.24 -0.07 26.72
N LYS A 133 -6.77 0.10 27.95
CA LYS A 133 -8.07 0.74 28.14
C LYS A 133 -8.11 2.17 27.59
N ARG A 134 -7.11 2.96 27.94
CA ARG A 134 -6.98 4.34 27.42
C ARG A 134 -6.89 4.37 25.90
N ARG A 135 -6.07 3.49 25.31
CA ARG A 135 -5.92 3.37 23.85
C ARG A 135 -7.23 2.97 23.16
N THR A 136 -7.96 2.02 23.73
CA THR A 136 -9.26 1.59 23.20
C THR A 136 -10.25 2.76 23.19
N HIS A 137 -10.32 3.54 24.28
CA HIS A 137 -11.20 4.70 24.33
C HIS A 137 -10.81 5.77 23.32
N ALA A 138 -9.51 6.10 23.20
CA ALA A 138 -9.01 7.05 22.21
C ALA A 138 -9.32 6.59 20.76
N ASN A 139 -9.11 5.32 20.46
CA ASN A 139 -9.45 4.76 19.16
C ASN A 139 -10.93 4.87 18.84
N ARG A 140 -11.83 4.59 19.81
CA ARG A 140 -13.28 4.76 19.63
C ARG A 140 -13.67 6.20 19.37
N LEU A 141 -13.07 7.16 20.07
CA LEU A 141 -13.29 8.58 19.82
C LEU A 141 -12.88 8.99 18.39
N ASN A 142 -11.86 8.33 17.86
CA ASN A 142 -11.39 8.53 16.47
C ASN A 142 -12.15 7.67 15.44
N GLY A 143 -13.26 7.05 15.83
CA GLY A 143 -14.10 6.25 14.93
C GLY A 143 -13.55 4.86 14.58
N ILE A 144 -12.52 4.40 15.27
CA ILE A 144 -11.94 3.07 15.06
C ILE A 144 -12.75 2.02 15.84
N ASP A 145 -13.10 0.92 15.20
CA ASP A 145 -13.73 -0.24 15.86
C ASP A 145 -12.71 -0.92 16.77
N ALA A 146 -12.77 -0.61 18.05
CA ALA A 146 -11.87 -1.10 19.07
C ALA A 146 -12.65 -1.61 20.29
N VAL A 147 -12.32 -2.79 20.75
CA VAL A 147 -12.90 -3.43 21.94
C VAL A 147 -11.83 -3.74 22.98
N TYR A 148 -12.25 -3.82 24.25
CA TYR A 148 -11.39 -4.19 25.37
C TYR A 148 -11.99 -5.41 26.08
#